data_7e66ebea63390b8c27cdb41b8fafdf8c
#
_entry.id   7e66ebea63390b8c27cdb41b8fafdf8c
#
_cell.length_a   1.000
_cell.length_b   1.000
_cell.length_c   1.000
_cell.angle_alpha   90.00
_cell.angle_beta   90.00
_cell.angle_gamma   90.00
#
_symmetry.space_group_name_H-M   'P 1'
#
loop_
_entity.id
_entity.type
_entity.pdbx_description
1 polymer ?
#
loop_
_entity_poly.entity_id
_entity_poly.type
_entity_poly.pdbx_seq_one_letter_code
_entity_poly.pdbx_strand_id
1 'polypeptide(L)'
;GRVVIGVLSVKLGGKKFGMVSTDKAVNPTNVMGCSKRICEIYCQSLNTKTNQGKQAEKSTQFVTTRFGNVLGSNGSVIPLFEKQIKSGGPVTVTDPNIIRFFMLIPEACKLVLEAGTHGKGGEIFVFDMGKPVRIADLAKRMIKLSGAENVEIEYTGLRAGEKLYEEVLSTTENTLPSFHKKIRIAKVCEYDYDEVSKQIDELIALSHTYNDMAIVEKMKEIVPE
;
A
#
# COMPACT_ATOMS: atom_id res chain seq x y z
N GLY A 1 2.00 -10.41 -11.55
CA GLY A 1 0.58 -10.61 -11.26
C GLY A 1 -0.29 -9.40 -11.61
N ARG A 2 -0.10 -8.22 -10.96
CA ARG A 2 -0.97 -7.04 -11.16
C ARG A 2 -0.90 -6.43 -12.55
N VAL A 3 0.28 -6.36 -13.14
CA VAL A 3 0.48 -5.90 -14.53
C VAL A 3 -0.34 -6.77 -15.49
N VAL A 4 -0.25 -8.08 -15.35
CA VAL A 4 -1.00 -9.04 -16.17
C VAL A 4 -2.51 -8.84 -16.04
N ILE A 5 -3.03 -8.69 -14.82
CA ILE A 5 -4.46 -8.49 -14.58
C ILE A 5 -4.92 -7.13 -15.13
N GLY A 6 -4.11 -6.07 -15.02
CA GLY A 6 -4.39 -4.77 -15.61
C GLY A 6 -4.54 -4.85 -17.13
N VAL A 7 -3.59 -5.47 -17.80
CA VAL A 7 -3.65 -5.70 -19.28
C VAL A 7 -4.87 -6.53 -19.67
N LEU A 8 -5.16 -7.61 -18.92
CA LEU A 8 -6.32 -8.45 -19.16
C LEU A 8 -7.63 -7.68 -18.99
N SER A 9 -7.71 -6.79 -18.01
CA SER A 9 -8.90 -5.95 -17.80
C SER A 9 -9.19 -5.09 -19.04
N VAL A 10 -8.17 -4.49 -19.65
CA VAL A 10 -8.31 -3.74 -20.90
C VAL A 10 -8.74 -4.66 -22.05
N LYS A 11 -8.03 -5.78 -22.25
CA LYS A 11 -8.29 -6.72 -23.34
C LYS A 11 -9.69 -7.33 -23.29
N LEU A 12 -10.22 -7.56 -22.09
CA LEU A 12 -11.55 -8.15 -21.88
C LEU A 12 -12.67 -7.11 -21.73
N GLY A 13 -12.39 -5.83 -21.93
CA GLY A 13 -13.37 -4.77 -21.85
C GLY A 13 -13.90 -4.49 -20.44
N GLY A 14 -13.07 -4.72 -19.42
CA GLY A 14 -13.39 -4.37 -18.03
C GLY A 14 -13.65 -2.87 -17.91
N LYS A 15 -14.74 -2.47 -17.26
CA LYS A 15 -15.08 -1.05 -17.11
C LYS A 15 -14.21 -0.34 -16.07
N LYS A 16 -13.90 -1.03 -14.99
CA LYS A 16 -13.04 -0.51 -13.90
C LYS A 16 -12.07 -1.55 -13.37
N PHE A 17 -10.88 -1.08 -13.07
CA PHE A 17 -9.84 -1.85 -12.38
C PHE A 17 -9.47 -1.12 -11.09
N GLY A 18 -9.74 -1.76 -9.95
CA GLY A 18 -9.37 -1.23 -8.63
C GLY A 18 -8.06 -1.83 -8.14
N MET A 19 -7.04 -0.99 -7.98
CA MET A 19 -5.79 -1.39 -7.36
C MET A 19 -5.80 -1.06 -5.87
N VAL A 20 -5.62 -2.07 -5.03
CA VAL A 20 -5.40 -1.88 -3.59
C VAL A 20 -3.89 -1.72 -3.33
N SER A 21 -3.51 -0.53 -2.89
CA SER A 21 -2.16 -0.16 -2.50
C SER A 21 -2.05 0.04 -0.97
N THR A 22 -0.99 0.70 -0.52
CA THR A 22 -0.64 0.82 0.89
C THR A 22 0.10 2.14 1.15
N ASP A 23 0.11 2.60 2.41
CA ASP A 23 0.96 3.67 2.91
C ASP A 23 2.47 3.41 2.66
N LYS A 24 2.89 2.16 2.61
CA LYS A 24 4.29 1.75 2.35
C LYS A 24 4.78 1.98 0.92
N ALA A 25 3.85 2.32 0.00
CA ALA A 25 4.20 2.77 -1.35
C ALA A 25 4.66 4.23 -1.40
N VAL A 26 4.51 4.97 -0.30
CA VAL A 26 4.95 6.37 -0.17
C VAL A 26 6.38 6.40 0.33
N ASN A 27 7.29 7.10 -0.38
CA ASN A 27 8.72 7.15 -0.05
C ASN A 27 9.25 5.76 0.38
N PRO A 28 9.20 4.75 -0.50
CA PRO A 28 9.38 3.36 -0.09
C PRO A 28 10.81 3.08 0.36
N THR A 29 10.96 2.48 1.53
CA THR A 29 12.25 2.11 2.13
C THR A 29 12.56 0.62 2.03
N ASN A 30 11.68 -0.16 1.38
CA ASN A 30 11.83 -1.60 1.19
C ASN A 30 11.23 -2.07 -0.13
N VAL A 31 11.64 -3.26 -0.56
CA VAL A 31 11.23 -3.88 -1.84
C VAL A 31 9.70 -4.02 -1.96
N MET A 32 9.00 -4.36 -0.87
CA MET A 32 7.55 -4.52 -0.88
C MET A 32 6.85 -3.18 -1.17
N GLY A 33 7.24 -2.11 -0.47
CA GLY A 33 6.70 -0.77 -0.69
C GLY A 33 6.99 -0.27 -2.11
N CYS A 34 8.25 -0.42 -2.57
CA CYS A 34 8.66 -0.05 -3.91
C CYS A 34 7.88 -0.81 -4.99
N SER A 35 7.68 -2.13 -4.82
CA SER A 35 6.88 -2.93 -5.75
C SER A 35 5.42 -2.46 -5.86
N LYS A 36 4.85 -1.97 -4.76
CA LYS A 36 3.50 -1.38 -4.74
C LYS A 36 3.48 -0.05 -5.48
N ARG A 37 4.51 0.79 -5.27
CA ARG A 37 4.63 2.07 -5.96
C ARG A 37 4.77 1.89 -7.48
N ILE A 38 5.59 0.96 -7.93
CA ILE A 38 5.70 0.58 -9.35
C ILE A 38 4.33 0.20 -9.92
N CYS A 39 3.53 -0.56 -9.17
CA CYS A 39 2.18 -0.90 -9.62
C CYS A 39 1.23 0.31 -9.68
N GLU A 40 1.36 1.29 -8.78
CA GLU A 40 0.61 2.55 -8.86
C GLU A 40 0.96 3.32 -10.12
N ILE A 41 2.27 3.51 -10.37
CA ILE A 41 2.80 4.18 -11.57
C ILE A 41 2.27 3.50 -12.83
N TYR A 42 2.33 2.17 -12.89
CA TYR A 42 1.82 1.40 -14.02
C TYR A 42 0.31 1.61 -14.24
N CYS A 43 -0.50 1.53 -13.18
CA CYS A 43 -1.94 1.73 -13.30
C CYS A 43 -2.29 3.13 -13.79
N GLN A 44 -1.58 4.15 -13.33
CA GLN A 44 -1.78 5.54 -13.77
C GLN A 44 -1.38 5.72 -15.23
N SER A 45 -0.18 5.28 -15.63
CA SER A 45 0.29 5.40 -17.01
C SER A 45 -0.59 4.63 -18.00
N LEU A 46 -1.05 3.42 -17.62
CA LEU A 46 -1.97 2.65 -18.44
C LEU A 46 -3.35 3.33 -18.55
N ASN A 47 -3.85 3.93 -17.48
CA ASN A 47 -5.08 4.72 -17.51
C ASN A 47 -4.96 5.90 -18.49
N THR A 48 -3.85 6.64 -18.43
CA THR A 48 -3.59 7.77 -19.34
C THR A 48 -3.57 7.28 -20.79
N LYS A 49 -2.84 6.20 -21.09
CA LYS A 49 -2.75 5.63 -22.45
C LYS A 49 -4.11 5.18 -22.98
N THR A 50 -4.90 4.48 -22.16
CA THR A 50 -6.21 3.94 -22.61
C THR A 50 -7.27 4.99 -22.73
N ASN A 51 -7.15 6.13 -22.05
CA ASN A 51 -8.10 7.24 -22.08
C ASN A 51 -7.72 8.36 -23.07
N GLN A 52 -6.61 8.22 -23.81
CA GLN A 52 -6.24 9.12 -24.89
C GLN A 52 -7.03 8.79 -26.17
N GLY A 53 -7.77 9.76 -26.69
CA GLY A 53 -8.43 9.66 -27.99
C GLY A 53 -9.95 9.39 -27.97
N LYS A 54 -10.53 9.15 -29.17
CA LYS A 54 -11.98 9.02 -29.38
C LYS A 54 -12.66 7.79 -28.73
N GLN A 55 -11.90 6.90 -28.10
CA GLN A 55 -12.42 5.69 -27.45
C GLN A 55 -12.49 5.79 -25.91
N ALA A 56 -12.28 6.97 -25.34
CA ALA A 56 -12.25 7.19 -23.89
C ALA A 56 -13.50 6.66 -23.15
N GLU A 57 -14.69 6.74 -23.77
CA GLU A 57 -15.94 6.27 -23.15
C GLU A 57 -16.05 4.74 -22.98
N LYS A 58 -15.22 3.97 -23.69
CA LYS A 58 -15.19 2.50 -23.62
C LYS A 58 -13.92 1.95 -22.98
N SER A 59 -13.05 2.80 -22.46
CA SER A 59 -11.78 2.38 -21.87
C SER A 59 -11.95 1.93 -20.41
N THR A 60 -11.05 1.04 -19.97
CA THR A 60 -10.97 0.63 -18.57
C THR A 60 -10.46 1.78 -17.70
N GLN A 61 -11.23 2.16 -16.69
CA GLN A 61 -10.83 3.16 -15.70
C GLN A 61 -9.99 2.50 -14.60
N PHE A 62 -8.76 2.95 -14.41
CA PHE A 62 -7.89 2.46 -13.35
C PHE A 62 -7.95 3.36 -12.13
N VAL A 63 -8.34 2.80 -11.00
CA VAL A 63 -8.47 3.51 -9.72
C VAL A 63 -7.55 2.85 -8.71
N THR A 64 -6.75 3.63 -8.01
CA THR A 64 -5.87 3.15 -6.94
C THR A 64 -6.39 3.62 -5.58
N THR A 65 -6.35 2.75 -4.58
CA THR A 65 -6.66 3.09 -3.19
C THR A 65 -5.44 2.88 -2.31
N ARG A 66 -5.12 3.84 -1.45
CA ARG A 66 -3.97 3.83 -0.55
C ARG A 66 -4.43 4.00 0.88
N PHE A 67 -4.09 3.04 1.74
CA PHE A 67 -4.40 3.06 3.17
C PHE A 67 -3.37 2.25 3.96
N GLY A 68 -3.34 2.45 5.28
CA GLY A 68 -2.40 1.80 6.19
C GLY A 68 -2.81 0.38 6.58
N ASN A 69 -2.47 -0.01 7.82
CA ASN A 69 -2.73 -1.37 8.26
C ASN A 69 -4.22 -1.61 8.52
N VAL A 70 -4.64 -2.85 8.32
CA VAL A 70 -6.02 -3.29 8.59
C VAL A 70 -6.00 -4.23 9.79
N LEU A 71 -6.82 -3.91 10.80
CA LEU A 71 -6.91 -4.67 12.05
C LEU A 71 -7.36 -6.11 11.80
N GLY A 72 -6.66 -7.06 12.44
CA GLY A 72 -7.01 -8.48 12.37
C GLY A 72 -6.75 -9.14 11.01
N SER A 73 -6.05 -8.47 10.08
CA SER A 73 -5.65 -9.09 8.82
C SER A 73 -4.63 -10.21 9.04
N ASN A 74 -4.61 -11.19 8.14
CA ASN A 74 -3.69 -12.32 8.23
C ASN A 74 -2.22 -11.84 8.21
N GLY A 75 -1.40 -12.36 9.13
CA GLY A 75 0.00 -11.97 9.30
C GLY A 75 0.21 -10.58 9.93
N SER A 76 -0.86 -9.92 10.42
CA SER A 76 -0.75 -8.63 11.09
C SER A 76 -0.33 -8.76 12.56
N VAL A 77 -0.03 -7.60 13.17
CA VAL A 77 0.48 -7.52 14.55
C VAL A 77 -0.46 -8.12 15.59
N ILE A 78 -1.78 -8.00 15.42
CA ILE A 78 -2.75 -8.52 16.41
C ILE A 78 -2.70 -10.06 16.50
N PRO A 79 -2.88 -10.83 15.42
CA PRO A 79 -2.71 -12.29 15.48
C PRO A 79 -1.34 -12.74 15.98
N LEU A 80 -0.27 -11.98 15.67
CA LEU A 80 1.05 -12.27 16.17
C LEU A 80 1.10 -12.14 17.70
N PHE A 81 0.63 -11.02 18.24
CA PHE A 81 0.61 -10.77 19.68
C PHE A 81 -0.30 -11.76 20.42
N GLU A 82 -1.47 -12.08 19.87
CA GLU A 82 -2.32 -13.13 20.45
C GLU A 82 -1.61 -14.47 20.57
N LYS A 83 -0.89 -14.88 19.52
CA LYS A 83 -0.10 -16.11 19.53
C LYS A 83 1.02 -16.06 20.59
N GLN A 84 1.76 -14.95 20.66
CA GLN A 84 2.83 -14.78 21.63
C GLN A 84 2.31 -14.79 23.08
N ILE A 85 1.21 -14.07 23.36
CA ILE A 85 0.59 -14.05 24.68
C ILE A 85 0.11 -15.46 25.08
N LYS A 86 -0.57 -16.18 24.18
CA LYS A 86 -1.02 -17.57 24.43
C LYS A 86 0.13 -18.53 24.69
N SER A 87 1.32 -18.25 24.18
CA SER A 87 2.54 -19.05 24.41
C SER A 87 3.33 -18.64 25.67
N GLY A 88 2.82 -17.69 26.46
CA GLY A 88 3.51 -17.20 27.68
C GLY A 88 4.49 -16.05 27.44
N GLY A 89 4.52 -15.49 26.25
CA GLY A 89 5.39 -14.38 25.86
C GLY A 89 6.79 -14.80 25.40
N PRO A 90 7.73 -13.86 25.24
CA PRO A 90 7.50 -12.42 25.28
C PRO A 90 6.71 -11.91 24.07
N VAL A 91 6.05 -10.74 24.21
CA VAL A 91 5.47 -10.02 23.07
C VAL A 91 6.56 -9.16 22.43
N THR A 92 6.87 -9.41 21.16
CA THR A 92 7.97 -8.73 20.49
C THR A 92 7.49 -7.45 19.76
N VAL A 93 8.13 -6.33 20.05
CA VAL A 93 7.88 -5.01 19.41
C VAL A 93 9.22 -4.50 18.87
N THR A 94 9.24 -3.99 17.65
CA THR A 94 10.50 -3.59 17.02
C THR A 94 11.09 -2.31 17.61
N ASP A 95 10.27 -1.35 18.02
CA ASP A 95 10.73 -0.12 18.68
C ASP A 95 9.64 0.42 19.61
N PRO A 96 10.00 0.96 20.81
CA PRO A 96 9.02 1.51 21.76
C PRO A 96 8.21 2.69 21.21
N ASN A 97 8.73 3.40 20.23
CA ASN A 97 8.11 4.59 19.64
C ASN A 97 7.43 4.33 18.30
N ILE A 98 7.49 3.09 17.80
CA ILE A 98 6.88 2.77 16.51
C ILE A 98 5.37 3.00 16.53
N ILE A 99 4.87 3.72 15.55
CA ILE A 99 3.44 3.99 15.38
C ILE A 99 2.94 3.44 14.05
N ARG A 100 1.68 3.03 14.04
CA ARG A 100 0.98 2.59 12.83
C ARG A 100 -0.44 3.12 12.83
N PHE A 101 -0.95 3.35 11.62
CA PHE A 101 -2.37 3.62 11.42
C PHE A 101 -3.12 2.31 11.25
N PHE A 102 -4.34 2.27 11.78
CA PHE A 102 -5.20 1.09 11.67
C PHE A 102 -6.61 1.46 11.23
N MET A 103 -7.18 0.59 10.42
CA MET A 103 -8.56 0.66 9.96
C MET A 103 -9.23 -0.70 10.13
N LEU A 104 -10.53 -0.73 10.36
CA LEU A 104 -11.29 -1.99 10.40
C LEU A 104 -11.46 -2.55 8.98
N ILE A 105 -11.48 -3.88 8.84
CA ILE A 105 -11.70 -4.55 7.55
C ILE A 105 -12.99 -4.06 6.88
N PRO A 106 -14.16 -4.02 7.55
CA PRO A 106 -15.39 -3.55 6.93
C PRO A 106 -15.32 -2.09 6.47
N GLU A 107 -14.61 -1.23 7.21
CA GLU A 107 -14.40 0.16 6.83
C GLU A 107 -13.54 0.27 5.58
N ALA A 108 -12.41 -0.43 5.54
CA ALA A 108 -11.53 -0.46 4.36
C ALA A 108 -12.29 -0.96 3.12
N CYS A 109 -13.03 -2.06 3.24
CA CYS A 109 -13.84 -2.61 2.13
C CYS A 109 -14.87 -1.60 1.62
N LYS A 110 -15.58 -0.93 2.53
CA LYS A 110 -16.57 0.09 2.17
C LYS A 110 -15.92 1.25 1.41
N LEU A 111 -14.80 1.78 1.89
CA LEU A 111 -14.11 2.89 1.23
C LEU A 111 -13.51 2.48 -0.12
N VAL A 112 -13.05 1.24 -0.28
CA VAL A 112 -12.59 0.70 -1.57
C VAL A 112 -13.73 0.64 -2.58
N LEU A 113 -14.92 0.19 -2.15
CA LEU A 113 -16.11 0.16 -3.02
C LEU A 113 -16.57 1.58 -3.39
N GLU A 114 -16.57 2.52 -2.45
CA GLU A 114 -16.86 3.93 -2.70
C GLU A 114 -15.89 4.53 -3.74
N ALA A 115 -14.58 4.32 -3.56
CA ALA A 115 -13.56 4.76 -4.50
C ALA A 115 -13.76 4.13 -5.90
N GLY A 116 -14.05 2.82 -5.93
CA GLY A 116 -14.33 2.11 -7.18
C GLY A 116 -15.58 2.61 -7.88
N THR A 117 -16.63 3.00 -7.14
CA THR A 117 -17.88 3.49 -7.72
C THR A 117 -17.73 4.90 -8.28
N HIS A 118 -17.12 5.81 -7.53
CA HIS A 118 -17.05 7.23 -7.86
C HIS A 118 -15.80 7.64 -8.65
N GLY A 119 -14.74 6.82 -8.65
CA GLY A 119 -13.51 7.08 -9.39
C GLY A 119 -13.78 7.19 -10.90
N LYS A 120 -13.07 8.09 -11.54
CA LYS A 120 -13.16 8.37 -12.99
C LYS A 120 -12.00 7.80 -13.79
N GLY A 121 -10.97 7.29 -13.09
CA GLY A 121 -9.74 6.72 -13.64
C GLY A 121 -8.54 7.65 -13.50
N GLY A 122 -7.40 7.06 -13.13
CA GLY A 122 -6.14 7.77 -12.89
C GLY A 122 -5.94 8.28 -11.47
N GLU A 123 -6.98 8.25 -10.62
CA GLU A 123 -6.87 8.76 -9.26
C GLU A 123 -6.17 7.76 -8.33
N ILE A 124 -5.41 8.31 -7.37
CA ILE A 124 -5.01 7.63 -6.16
C ILE A 124 -5.83 8.18 -4.99
N PHE A 125 -6.76 7.37 -4.52
CA PHE A 125 -7.58 7.68 -3.36
C PHE A 125 -6.84 7.31 -2.07
N VAL A 126 -6.61 8.29 -1.22
CA VAL A 126 -5.95 8.16 0.08
C VAL A 126 -7.01 8.18 1.16
N PHE A 127 -7.04 7.15 2.00
CA PHE A 127 -8.03 7.06 3.06
C PHE A 127 -7.52 7.73 4.34
N ASP A 128 -8.43 8.46 4.99
CA ASP A 128 -8.18 9.00 6.32
C ASP A 128 -8.13 7.85 7.34
N MET A 129 -6.94 7.65 7.89
CA MET A 129 -6.67 6.57 8.84
C MET A 129 -6.95 6.98 10.31
N GLY A 130 -7.39 8.20 10.54
CA GLY A 130 -7.61 8.72 11.89
C GLY A 130 -6.31 8.87 12.69
N LYS A 131 -6.37 8.56 13.99
CA LYS A 131 -5.21 8.72 14.88
C LYS A 131 -4.27 7.51 14.82
N PRO A 132 -2.94 7.75 14.79
CA PRO A 132 -1.97 6.67 14.85
C PRO A 132 -1.96 5.99 16.23
N VAL A 133 -1.62 4.71 16.25
CA VAL A 133 -1.52 3.90 17.46
C VAL A 133 -0.07 3.49 17.68
N ARG A 134 0.46 3.71 18.90
CA ARG A 134 1.76 3.19 19.31
C ARG A 134 1.66 1.68 19.50
N ILE A 135 2.53 0.92 18.84
CA ILE A 135 2.47 -0.55 18.86
C ILE A 135 2.76 -1.11 20.26
N ALA A 136 3.66 -0.48 21.02
CA ALA A 136 3.93 -0.85 22.42
C ALA A 136 2.67 -0.69 23.31
N ASP A 137 1.86 0.34 23.08
CA ASP A 137 0.61 0.54 23.85
C ASP A 137 -0.46 -0.47 23.44
N LEU A 138 -0.50 -0.85 22.17
CA LEU A 138 -1.36 -1.93 21.69
C LEU A 138 -0.98 -3.26 22.37
N ALA A 139 0.32 -3.59 22.43
CA ALA A 139 0.82 -4.79 23.11
C ALA A 139 0.42 -4.81 24.59
N LYS A 140 0.64 -3.72 25.32
CA LYS A 140 0.25 -3.59 26.73
C LYS A 140 -1.24 -3.82 26.95
N ARG A 141 -2.08 -3.24 26.08
CA ARG A 141 -3.55 -3.41 26.16
C ARG A 141 -3.96 -4.86 25.89
N MET A 142 -3.33 -5.53 24.93
CA MET A 142 -3.65 -6.92 24.60
C MET A 142 -3.24 -7.86 25.72
N ILE A 143 -2.06 -7.68 26.32
CA ILE A 143 -1.63 -8.45 27.51
C ILE A 143 -2.63 -8.26 28.64
N LYS A 144 -3.00 -7.02 28.97
CA LYS A 144 -3.96 -6.73 30.02
C LYS A 144 -5.33 -7.36 29.76
N LEU A 145 -5.84 -7.29 28.53
CA LEU A 145 -7.16 -7.84 28.16
C LEU A 145 -7.17 -9.37 28.14
N SER A 146 -6.04 -10.02 27.90
CA SER A 146 -5.93 -11.48 27.93
C SER A 146 -5.93 -12.07 29.34
N GLY A 147 -5.74 -11.25 30.37
CA GLY A 147 -5.54 -11.69 31.75
C GLY A 147 -4.24 -12.46 31.98
N ALA A 148 -3.30 -12.43 31.03
CA ALA A 148 -2.04 -13.12 31.16
C ALA A 148 -1.15 -12.41 32.18
N GLU A 149 -0.64 -13.19 33.15
CA GLU A 149 0.34 -12.75 34.13
C GLU A 149 1.75 -13.08 33.62
N ASN A 150 2.73 -12.22 33.92
CA ASN A 150 4.16 -12.42 33.61
C ASN A 150 4.50 -12.46 32.11
N VAL A 151 3.69 -11.84 31.25
CA VAL A 151 4.04 -11.64 29.83
C VAL A 151 4.73 -10.28 29.66
N GLU A 152 6.00 -10.29 29.30
CA GLU A 152 6.79 -9.08 29.07
C GLU A 152 6.78 -8.66 27.61
N ILE A 153 7.15 -7.39 27.39
CA ILE A 153 7.38 -6.85 26.03
C ILE A 153 8.88 -6.78 25.79
N GLU A 154 9.33 -7.45 24.73
CA GLU A 154 10.72 -7.41 24.28
C GLU A 154 10.87 -6.49 23.08
N TYR A 155 11.87 -5.60 23.10
CA TYR A 155 12.18 -4.70 22.00
C TYR A 155 13.32 -5.28 21.16
N THR A 156 13.02 -5.63 19.89
CA THR A 156 13.95 -6.38 19.02
C THR A 156 14.79 -5.51 18.10
N GLY A 157 14.56 -4.19 18.07
CA GLY A 157 15.13 -3.27 17.08
C GLY A 157 14.35 -3.23 15.78
N LEU A 158 14.44 -2.09 15.06
CA LEU A 158 13.83 -1.92 13.76
C LEU A 158 14.45 -2.86 12.74
N ARG A 159 13.63 -3.42 11.86
CA ARG A 159 14.10 -4.24 10.74
C ARG A 159 14.67 -3.34 9.64
N ALA A 160 15.58 -3.88 8.82
CA ALA A 160 16.07 -3.15 7.64
C ALA A 160 14.90 -2.68 6.76
N GLY A 161 14.85 -1.37 6.48
CA GLY A 161 13.78 -0.77 5.70
C GLY A 161 12.43 -0.61 6.42
N GLU A 162 12.37 -0.84 7.75
CA GLU A 162 11.18 -0.56 8.53
C GLU A 162 11.17 0.91 8.97
N LYS A 163 10.06 1.62 8.70
CA LYS A 163 9.87 3.01 9.14
C LYS A 163 9.35 3.07 10.56
N LEU A 164 9.87 4.01 11.34
CA LEU A 164 9.33 4.33 12.67
C LEU A 164 7.91 4.90 12.56
N TYR A 165 7.69 5.75 11.55
CA TYR A 165 6.42 6.39 11.22
C TYR A 165 6.06 6.10 9.77
N GLU A 166 4.83 5.64 9.52
CA GLU A 166 4.32 5.46 8.16
C GLU A 166 3.59 6.71 7.68
N GLU A 167 3.74 7.01 6.40
CA GLU A 167 3.15 8.16 5.73
C GLU A 167 2.14 7.69 4.70
N VAL A 168 0.98 8.29 4.65
CA VAL A 168 -0.03 7.99 3.61
C VAL A 168 0.12 8.88 2.37
N LEU A 169 0.90 9.97 2.51
CA LEU A 169 1.24 10.93 1.46
C LEU A 169 2.73 11.24 1.53
N SER A 170 3.38 11.43 0.39
CA SER A 170 4.74 11.96 0.35
C SER A 170 4.73 13.47 0.66
N THR A 171 5.90 14.01 1.02
CA THR A 171 6.07 15.45 1.29
C THR A 171 5.78 16.32 0.06
N THR A 172 5.87 15.74 -1.14
CA THR A 172 5.61 16.42 -2.43
C THR A 172 4.17 16.23 -2.92
N GLU A 173 3.43 15.26 -2.38
CA GLU A 173 2.04 15.00 -2.76
C GLU A 173 1.09 15.92 -2.02
N ASN A 174 0.37 16.76 -2.76
CA ASN A 174 -0.79 17.49 -2.26
C ASN A 174 -2.06 16.68 -2.46
N THR A 175 -3.09 16.93 -1.65
CA THR A 175 -4.38 16.27 -1.79
C THR A 175 -5.47 17.25 -2.18
N LEU A 176 -6.43 16.74 -2.96
CA LEU A 176 -7.70 17.38 -3.23
C LEU A 176 -8.81 16.71 -2.41
N PRO A 177 -9.85 17.45 -2.00
CA PRO A 177 -11.05 16.84 -1.44
C PRO A 177 -11.70 15.92 -2.47
N SER A 178 -12.35 14.86 -1.99
CA SER A 178 -13.12 13.95 -2.83
C SER A 178 -14.62 14.03 -2.51
N PHE A 179 -15.39 13.12 -3.12
CA PHE A 179 -16.82 12.92 -2.87
C PHE A 179 -17.13 12.40 -1.44
N HIS A 180 -16.14 11.93 -0.70
CA HIS A 180 -16.33 11.32 0.61
C HIS A 180 -15.36 11.92 1.65
N LYS A 181 -15.86 12.30 2.85
CA LYS A 181 -15.06 12.99 3.88
C LYS A 181 -13.81 12.23 4.36
N LYS A 182 -13.83 10.89 4.28
CA LYS A 182 -12.69 10.03 4.65
C LYS A 182 -11.80 9.64 3.46
N ILE A 183 -12.05 10.19 2.28
CA ILE A 183 -11.26 9.91 1.08
C ILE A 183 -10.72 11.23 0.54
N ARG A 184 -9.44 11.28 0.24
CA ARG A 184 -8.78 12.38 -0.45
C ARG A 184 -8.18 11.86 -1.76
N ILE A 185 -7.96 12.73 -2.72
CA ILE A 185 -7.30 12.39 -3.98
C ILE A 185 -5.88 12.93 -3.93
N ALA A 186 -4.88 12.06 -4.05
CA ALA A 186 -3.49 12.49 -4.16
C ALA A 186 -3.24 13.11 -5.54
N LYS A 187 -2.57 14.27 -5.57
CA LYS A 187 -1.99 14.81 -6.81
C LYS A 187 -0.66 14.10 -7.03
N VAL A 188 -0.55 13.37 -8.10
CA VAL A 188 0.62 12.58 -8.46
C VAL A 188 1.17 13.00 -9.80
N CYS A 189 2.43 12.69 -10.07
CA CYS A 189 3.06 12.91 -11.35
C CYS A 189 2.40 12.07 -12.46
N GLU A 190 2.37 12.60 -13.65
CA GLU A 190 1.99 11.83 -14.84
C GLU A 190 3.21 11.05 -15.35
N TYR A 191 2.96 9.83 -15.81
CA TYR A 191 4.00 8.92 -16.31
C TYR A 191 3.66 8.48 -17.73
N ASP A 192 4.67 8.46 -18.61
CA ASP A 192 4.54 7.89 -19.94
C ASP A 192 4.42 6.36 -19.86
N TYR A 193 3.41 5.81 -20.51
CA TYR A 193 3.15 4.36 -20.44
C TYR A 193 4.24 3.53 -21.14
N ASP A 194 4.71 3.97 -22.30
CA ASP A 194 5.63 3.17 -23.10
C ASP A 194 7.00 3.10 -22.41
N GLU A 195 7.41 4.19 -21.74
CA GLU A 195 8.61 4.21 -20.90
C GLU A 195 8.44 3.32 -19.66
N VAL A 196 7.36 3.48 -18.90
CA VAL A 196 7.06 2.68 -17.71
C VAL A 196 6.97 1.19 -18.04
N SER A 197 6.27 0.84 -19.12
CA SER A 197 6.13 -0.56 -19.55
C SER A 197 7.48 -1.18 -19.88
N LYS A 198 8.34 -0.45 -20.61
CA LYS A 198 9.70 -0.91 -20.93
C LYS A 198 10.54 -1.15 -19.67
N GLN A 199 10.54 -0.20 -18.73
CA GLN A 199 11.27 -0.34 -17.46
C GLN A 199 10.78 -1.53 -16.64
N ILE A 200 9.45 -1.78 -16.62
CA ILE A 200 8.87 -2.94 -15.93
C ILE A 200 9.25 -4.25 -16.62
N ASP A 201 9.28 -4.31 -17.95
CA ASP A 201 9.71 -5.50 -18.68
C ASP A 201 11.18 -5.81 -18.42
N GLU A 202 12.04 -4.81 -18.35
CA GLU A 202 13.44 -4.94 -17.94
C GLU A 202 13.55 -5.46 -16.48
N LEU A 203 12.76 -4.92 -15.55
CA LEU A 203 12.71 -5.40 -14.17
C LEU A 203 12.25 -6.87 -14.08
N ILE A 204 11.25 -7.26 -14.87
CA ILE A 204 10.79 -8.64 -14.95
C ILE A 204 11.89 -9.55 -15.47
N ALA A 205 12.61 -9.15 -16.53
CA ALA A 205 13.74 -9.91 -17.05
C ALA A 205 14.86 -10.06 -16.00
N LEU A 206 15.20 -8.98 -15.29
CA LEU A 206 16.16 -9.02 -14.19
C LEU A 206 15.73 -9.92 -13.04
N SER A 207 14.42 -10.01 -12.74
CA SER A 207 13.93 -10.86 -11.65
C SER A 207 14.23 -12.36 -11.84
N HIS A 208 14.44 -12.79 -13.08
CA HIS A 208 14.81 -14.18 -13.40
C HIS A 208 16.32 -14.46 -13.23
N THR A 209 17.13 -13.43 -13.03
CA THR A 209 18.60 -13.59 -12.81
C THR A 209 18.95 -13.90 -11.37
N TYR A 210 18.01 -13.72 -10.43
CA TYR A 210 18.21 -13.84 -8.98
C TYR A 210 19.35 -12.94 -8.44
N ASN A 211 19.67 -11.86 -9.16
CA ASN A 211 20.62 -10.85 -8.69
C ASN A 211 19.87 -9.75 -7.92
N ASP A 212 19.78 -9.90 -6.61
CA ASP A 212 19.02 -9.02 -5.73
C ASP A 212 19.46 -7.54 -5.85
N MET A 213 20.76 -7.29 -6.00
CA MET A 213 21.29 -5.92 -6.10
C MET A 213 20.83 -5.25 -7.41
N ALA A 214 20.95 -5.94 -8.55
CA ALA A 214 20.50 -5.41 -9.84
C ALA A 214 18.99 -5.17 -9.86
N ILE A 215 18.22 -6.05 -9.21
CA ILE A 215 16.76 -5.89 -9.06
C ILE A 215 16.45 -4.62 -8.26
N VAL A 216 17.11 -4.42 -7.10
CA VAL A 216 16.90 -3.25 -6.25
C VAL A 216 17.33 -1.95 -6.95
N GLU A 217 18.46 -1.96 -7.67
CA GLU A 217 18.90 -0.82 -8.47
C GLU A 217 17.88 -0.44 -9.53
N LYS A 218 17.35 -1.42 -10.28
CA LYS A 218 16.31 -1.17 -11.27
C LYS A 218 15.00 -0.67 -10.64
N MET A 219 14.63 -1.18 -9.48
CA MET A 219 13.48 -0.67 -8.75
C MET A 219 13.64 0.79 -8.32
N LYS A 220 14.84 1.21 -7.89
CA LYS A 220 15.15 2.61 -7.55
C LYS A 220 15.16 3.53 -8.77
N GLU A 221 15.57 3.02 -9.94
CA GLU A 221 15.47 3.77 -11.19
C GLU A 221 14.02 4.10 -11.55
N ILE A 222 13.11 3.13 -11.39
CA ILE A 222 11.68 3.32 -11.67
C ILE A 222 11.01 4.21 -10.60
N VAL A 223 11.46 4.10 -9.35
CA VAL A 223 10.93 4.84 -8.19
C VAL A 223 12.08 5.58 -7.50
N PRO A 224 12.41 6.79 -7.97
CA PRO A 224 13.54 7.57 -7.44
C PRO A 224 13.24 8.24 -6.09
N GLU A 225 12.04 8.10 -5.55
CA GLU A 225 11.55 8.68 -4.28
C GLU A 225 12.29 8.13 -3.04
#